data_9ad6fd48a5a0da90ec4802500a1986c3
#
_entry.id   9ad6fd48a5a0da90ec4802500a1986c3
#
_cell.length_a   1.000
_cell.length_b   1.000
_cell.length_c   1.000
_cell.angle_alpha   90.00
_cell.angle_beta   90.00
_cell.angle_gamma   90.00
#
_symmetry.space_group_name_H-M   'P 1'
#
loop_
_entity.id
_entity.type
_entity.pdbx_description
1 polymer ?
#
loop_
_entity_poly.entity_id
_entity_poly.type
_entity_poly.pdbx_seq_one_letter_code
_entity_poly.pdbx_strand_id
1 'polypeptide(L)'
;NEPAAYNTELKPGGGWDMWRKIAAQDPSFGHPDKFCSDPEQTNWMSATVETLDQRIIPYIKNICKRDPFTGKVVTGGIVTVKDSSWLMSWTINRQPQFREQPKDHCLVWVYSLFTDKPGDYVKKTMRECTGKEICMEWLYHIGVPVDEIEDMAEHSANTVPVMMPYIDAFFMPRAYGDRPKVVPDGAVNFAFLGQFAETPRDTIFTTEYSMRT
;
A
#
# COMPACT_ATOMS: atom_id res chain seq x y z
N ASN A 1 -5.91 -10.03 -11.63
CA ASN A 1 -7.26 -9.48 -11.43
C ASN A 1 -7.98 -10.15 -10.26
N GLU A 2 -7.22 -10.57 -9.29
CA GLU A 2 -7.69 -11.29 -8.12
C GLU A 2 -8.49 -10.36 -7.17
N PRO A 3 -9.36 -10.93 -6.31
CA PRO A 3 -9.94 -10.20 -5.19
C PRO A 3 -8.85 -9.68 -4.26
N ALA A 4 -9.12 -8.57 -3.57
CA ALA A 4 -8.17 -8.02 -2.62
C ALA A 4 -7.85 -9.02 -1.49
N ALA A 5 -6.57 -9.21 -1.22
CA ALA A 5 -6.13 -9.92 -0.04
C ALA A 5 -6.37 -9.03 1.19
N TYR A 6 -7.22 -9.46 2.09
CA TYR A 6 -7.46 -8.77 3.35
C TYR A 6 -6.55 -9.30 4.44
N ASN A 7 -6.05 -8.39 5.25
CA ASN A 7 -5.32 -8.76 6.44
C ASN A 7 -6.26 -9.44 7.45
N THR A 8 -6.05 -10.72 7.71
CA THR A 8 -6.83 -11.50 8.67
C THR A 8 -6.64 -11.05 10.12
N GLU A 9 -5.60 -10.28 10.41
CA GLU A 9 -5.29 -9.74 11.72
C GLU A 9 -6.34 -8.78 12.28
N LEU A 10 -7.20 -8.21 11.42
CA LEU A 10 -8.34 -7.37 11.83
C LEU A 10 -9.53 -8.15 12.38
N LYS A 11 -9.58 -9.46 12.18
CA LYS A 11 -10.69 -10.28 12.67
C LYS A 11 -10.67 -10.35 14.21
N PRO A 12 -11.84 -10.51 14.86
CA PRO A 12 -11.89 -10.81 16.29
C PRO A 12 -10.97 -11.98 16.66
N GLY A 13 -10.08 -11.78 17.62
CA GLY A 13 -9.05 -12.74 17.99
C GLY A 13 -7.78 -12.70 17.13
N GLY A 14 -7.71 -11.83 16.12
CA GLY A 14 -6.49 -11.56 15.36
C GLY A 14 -5.44 -10.75 16.13
N GLY A 15 -4.29 -10.49 15.52
CA GLY A 15 -3.12 -9.87 16.19
C GLY A 15 -3.41 -8.52 16.83
N TRP A 16 -4.20 -7.66 16.17
CA TRP A 16 -4.57 -6.35 16.69
C TRP A 16 -5.50 -6.45 17.90
N ASP A 17 -6.48 -7.33 17.87
CA ASP A 17 -7.38 -7.57 18.99
C ASP A 17 -6.63 -8.16 20.20
N MET A 18 -5.71 -9.08 19.96
CA MET A 18 -4.85 -9.66 21.00
C MET A 18 -3.92 -8.61 21.59
N TRP A 19 -3.29 -7.77 20.80
CA TRP A 19 -2.42 -6.71 21.31
C TRP A 19 -3.20 -5.72 22.19
N ARG A 20 -4.38 -5.27 21.76
CA ARG A 20 -5.24 -4.40 22.56
C ARG A 20 -5.60 -5.01 23.89
N LYS A 21 -5.93 -6.30 23.92
CA LYS A 21 -6.25 -7.03 25.15
C LYS A 21 -5.07 -7.12 26.10
N ILE A 22 -3.88 -7.38 25.58
CA ILE A 22 -2.65 -7.43 26.38
C ILE A 22 -2.32 -6.03 26.91
N ALA A 23 -2.31 -5.03 26.07
CA ALA A 23 -1.99 -3.65 26.43
C ALA A 23 -3.00 -3.05 27.45
N ALA A 24 -4.26 -3.48 27.40
CA ALA A 24 -5.25 -3.09 28.39
C ALA A 24 -4.97 -3.65 29.81
N GLN A 25 -4.22 -4.75 29.92
CA GLN A 25 -3.85 -5.36 31.18
C GLN A 25 -2.51 -4.83 31.70
N ASP A 26 -1.58 -4.51 30.81
CA ASP A 26 -0.23 -4.04 31.14
C ASP A 26 0.21 -2.92 30.19
N PRO A 27 0.30 -1.67 30.66
CA PRO A 27 0.71 -0.52 29.86
C PRO A 27 2.13 -0.63 29.27
N SER A 28 2.98 -1.52 29.77
CA SER A 28 4.32 -1.75 29.19
C SER A 28 4.26 -2.28 27.76
N PHE A 29 3.10 -2.82 27.36
CA PHE A 29 2.82 -3.28 25.99
C PHE A 29 2.30 -2.15 25.06
N GLY A 30 2.42 -0.88 25.50
CA GLY A 30 2.03 0.28 24.70
C GLY A 30 0.53 0.59 24.75
N HIS A 31 0.14 1.57 23.92
CA HIS A 31 -1.24 2.06 23.85
C HIS A 31 -1.73 2.06 22.40
N PRO A 32 -2.00 0.89 21.78
CA PRO A 32 -2.36 0.80 20.37
C PRO A 32 -3.56 1.67 19.98
N ASP A 33 -4.54 1.82 20.85
CA ASP A 33 -5.73 2.63 20.59
C ASP A 33 -5.46 4.14 20.47
N LYS A 34 -4.26 4.60 20.80
CA LYS A 34 -3.88 6.02 20.64
C LYS A 34 -3.52 6.37 19.19
N PHE A 35 -3.03 5.43 18.41
CA PHE A 35 -2.54 5.71 17.08
C PHE A 35 -2.96 4.71 16.00
N CYS A 36 -3.62 3.62 16.34
CA CYS A 36 -4.11 2.61 15.41
C CYS A 36 -5.52 2.08 15.79
N SER A 37 -6.37 2.95 16.32
CA SER A 37 -7.73 2.58 16.72
C SER A 37 -8.72 2.52 15.56
N ASP A 38 -8.49 3.28 14.51
CA ASP A 38 -9.41 3.44 13.39
C ASP A 38 -8.77 2.98 12.09
N PRO A 39 -9.08 1.74 11.62
CA PRO A 39 -8.57 1.24 10.36
C PRO A 39 -9.08 2.03 9.14
N GLU A 40 -10.22 2.71 9.25
CA GLU A 40 -10.76 3.51 8.16
C GLU A 40 -9.89 4.74 7.87
N GLN A 41 -9.32 5.34 8.91
CA GLN A 41 -8.44 6.51 8.80
C GLN A 41 -6.96 6.17 8.62
N THR A 42 -6.54 4.99 9.07
CA THR A 42 -5.12 4.62 9.16
C THR A 42 -4.72 3.49 8.22
N ASN A 43 -5.55 3.18 7.25
CA ASN A 43 -5.23 2.21 6.23
C ASN A 43 -4.80 2.87 4.93
N TRP A 44 -4.13 2.13 4.11
CA TRP A 44 -4.08 2.37 2.69
C TRP A 44 -4.26 1.04 1.94
N MET A 45 -4.54 1.15 0.65
CA MET A 45 -4.62 -0.01 -0.20
C MET A 45 -3.64 0.15 -1.36
N SER A 46 -2.91 -0.89 -1.68
CA SER A 46 -2.03 -0.92 -2.82
C SER A 46 -2.42 -2.00 -3.81
N ALA A 47 -1.96 -1.84 -5.03
CA ALA A 47 -2.07 -2.84 -6.07
C ALA A 47 -0.79 -2.85 -6.90
N THR A 48 -0.32 -4.04 -7.25
CA THR A 48 0.72 -4.20 -8.26
C THR A 48 0.05 -4.52 -9.58
N VAL A 49 0.25 -3.64 -10.55
CA VAL A 49 -0.23 -3.83 -11.92
C VAL A 49 0.94 -4.33 -12.76
N GLU A 50 0.85 -5.56 -13.22
CA GLU A 50 1.74 -6.12 -14.22
C GLU A 50 1.14 -5.89 -15.61
N THR A 51 1.82 -5.18 -16.48
CA THR A 51 1.38 -5.05 -17.88
C THR A 51 1.83 -6.27 -18.66
N LEU A 52 0.91 -6.91 -19.35
CA LEU A 52 1.13 -8.14 -20.11
C LEU A 52 1.48 -7.88 -21.57
N ASP A 53 1.27 -6.65 -22.04
CA ASP A 53 1.64 -6.22 -23.38
C ASP A 53 2.06 -4.75 -23.42
N GLN A 54 2.40 -4.24 -24.59
CA GLN A 54 2.94 -2.89 -24.77
C GLN A 54 1.88 -1.79 -24.90
N ARG A 55 0.58 -2.11 -24.92
CA ARG A 55 -0.50 -1.13 -25.16
C ARG A 55 -0.56 -0.04 -24.09
N ILE A 56 -0.25 -0.37 -22.84
CA ILE A 56 -0.31 0.56 -21.71
C ILE A 56 0.91 1.48 -21.65
N ILE A 57 2.06 1.05 -22.18
CA ILE A 57 3.34 1.75 -22.05
C ILE A 57 3.31 3.18 -22.59
N PRO A 58 2.68 3.49 -23.74
CA PRO A 58 2.62 4.86 -24.25
C PRO A 58 1.95 5.84 -23.26
N TYR A 59 0.92 5.42 -22.56
CA TYR A 59 0.23 6.25 -21.55
C TYR A 59 1.13 6.52 -20.35
N ILE A 60 1.82 5.49 -19.85
CA ILE A 60 2.84 5.64 -18.79
C ILE A 60 3.93 6.64 -19.21
N LYS A 61 4.49 6.46 -20.40
CA LYS A 61 5.55 7.34 -20.95
C LYS A 61 5.07 8.78 -21.10
N ASN A 62 3.82 8.98 -21.50
CA ASN A 62 3.25 10.32 -21.64
C ASN A 62 3.22 11.08 -20.31
N ILE A 63 2.92 10.42 -19.21
CA ILE A 63 2.88 11.03 -17.88
C ILE A 63 4.27 11.14 -17.26
N CYS A 64 5.03 10.05 -17.22
CA CYS A 64 6.35 10.01 -16.59
C CYS A 64 7.43 10.77 -17.38
N LYS A 65 7.17 11.10 -18.65
CA LYS A 65 8.14 11.71 -19.58
C LYS A 65 9.44 10.92 -19.69
N ARG A 66 9.41 9.63 -19.46
CA ARG A 66 10.53 8.71 -19.60
C ARG A 66 10.05 7.33 -20.03
N ASP A 67 10.96 6.60 -20.65
CA ASP A 67 10.75 5.19 -20.98
C ASP A 67 11.17 4.33 -19.77
N PRO A 68 10.29 3.48 -19.22
CA PRO A 68 10.64 2.65 -18.06
C PRO A 68 11.68 1.57 -18.37
N PHE A 69 11.87 1.19 -19.63
CA PHE A 69 12.83 0.14 -20.04
C PHE A 69 14.21 0.68 -20.35
N THR A 70 14.34 1.99 -20.58
CA THR A 70 15.59 2.61 -21.01
C THR A 70 16.03 3.74 -20.09
N GLY A 71 17.26 4.22 -20.27
CA GLY A 71 17.78 5.35 -19.51
C GLY A 71 18.49 4.97 -18.22
N LYS A 72 18.96 5.99 -17.50
CA LYS A 72 19.80 5.85 -16.30
C LYS A 72 19.02 5.93 -14.99
N VAL A 73 17.77 6.36 -15.03
CA VAL A 73 16.93 6.51 -13.82
C VAL A 73 16.48 5.15 -13.36
N VAL A 74 16.92 4.74 -12.19
CA VAL A 74 16.61 3.42 -11.60
C VAL A 74 15.29 3.47 -10.84
N THR A 75 15.10 4.50 -10.00
CA THR A 75 13.88 4.69 -9.22
C THR A 75 12.97 5.69 -9.92
N GLY A 76 11.69 5.36 -9.98
CA GLY A 76 10.67 6.29 -10.45
C GLY A 76 10.33 7.35 -9.40
N GLY A 77 9.91 8.52 -9.85
CA GLY A 77 9.18 9.45 -9.00
C GLY A 77 7.76 8.93 -8.76
N ILE A 78 7.12 9.47 -7.73
CA ILE A 78 5.70 9.20 -7.47
C ILE A 78 4.87 10.17 -8.30
N VAL A 79 3.87 9.64 -8.99
CA VAL A 79 2.83 10.40 -9.67
C VAL A 79 1.58 10.36 -8.80
N THR A 80 1.18 11.50 -8.26
CA THR A 80 -0.08 11.62 -7.52
C THR A 80 -1.14 12.23 -8.41
N VAL A 81 -2.27 11.56 -8.54
CA VAL A 81 -3.41 12.04 -9.31
C VAL A 81 -4.25 12.94 -8.41
N LYS A 82 -4.03 14.24 -8.56
CA LYS A 82 -4.64 15.29 -7.71
C LYS A 82 -6.17 15.20 -7.63
N ASP A 83 -6.80 14.91 -8.75
CA ASP A 83 -8.26 14.92 -8.86
C ASP A 83 -8.88 13.53 -8.64
N SER A 84 -8.09 12.52 -8.28
CA SER A 84 -8.61 11.20 -7.94
C SER A 84 -9.36 11.21 -6.61
N SER A 85 -10.60 10.72 -6.62
CA SER A 85 -11.41 10.56 -5.40
C SER A 85 -10.75 9.61 -4.39
N TRP A 86 -9.93 8.67 -4.85
CA TRP A 86 -9.13 7.79 -4.00
C TRP A 86 -7.81 8.41 -3.52
N LEU A 87 -7.47 9.62 -4.00
CA LEU A 87 -6.13 10.18 -3.88
C LEU A 87 -5.07 9.18 -4.33
N MET A 88 -5.26 8.68 -5.54
CA MET A 88 -4.42 7.64 -6.14
C MET A 88 -3.02 8.18 -6.43
N SER A 89 -2.03 7.39 -6.09
CA SER A 89 -0.63 7.60 -6.49
C SER A 89 -0.09 6.34 -7.12
N TRP A 90 0.92 6.49 -7.99
CA TRP A 90 1.60 5.37 -8.58
C TRP A 90 3.05 5.67 -8.89
N THR A 91 3.85 4.63 -9.00
CA THR A 91 5.25 4.73 -9.37
C THR A 91 5.67 3.56 -10.24
N ILE A 92 6.67 3.80 -11.07
CA ILE A 92 7.28 2.79 -11.91
C ILE A 92 8.79 2.93 -11.85
N ASN A 93 9.46 1.90 -11.43
CA ASN A 93 10.91 1.82 -11.46
C ASN A 93 11.42 1.48 -12.85
N ARG A 94 12.73 1.46 -13.05
CA ARG A 94 13.33 0.94 -14.27
C ARG A 94 12.99 -0.55 -14.41
N GLN A 95 12.60 -0.95 -15.61
CA GLN A 95 12.24 -2.32 -15.95
C GLN A 95 13.39 -3.06 -16.67
N PRO A 96 13.51 -4.38 -16.49
CA PRO A 96 12.80 -5.17 -15.48
C PRO A 96 13.20 -4.79 -14.07
N GLN A 97 12.24 -4.80 -13.14
CA GLN A 97 12.48 -4.49 -11.72
C GLN A 97 13.02 -5.70 -10.96
N PHE A 98 12.62 -6.89 -11.37
CA PHE A 98 13.04 -8.15 -10.76
C PHE A 98 13.80 -9.01 -11.77
N ARG A 99 14.71 -9.82 -11.25
CA ARG A 99 15.58 -10.68 -12.06
C ARG A 99 14.81 -11.64 -12.96
N GLU A 100 13.76 -12.23 -12.44
CA GLU A 100 12.94 -13.25 -13.14
C GLU A 100 11.73 -12.64 -13.88
N GLN A 101 11.60 -11.32 -13.87
CA GLN A 101 10.52 -10.64 -14.59
C GLN A 101 10.71 -10.81 -16.11
N PRO A 102 9.64 -11.15 -16.87
CA PRO A 102 9.68 -11.12 -18.30
C PRO A 102 10.11 -9.74 -18.83
N LYS A 103 10.95 -9.70 -19.84
CA LYS A 103 11.60 -8.46 -20.32
C LYS A 103 10.65 -7.48 -20.98
N ASP A 104 9.53 -7.94 -21.45
CA ASP A 104 8.46 -7.19 -22.10
C ASP A 104 7.34 -6.79 -21.13
N HIS A 105 7.35 -7.30 -19.92
CA HIS A 105 6.41 -6.93 -18.87
C HIS A 105 6.90 -5.71 -18.09
N CYS A 106 5.95 -4.94 -17.56
CA CYS A 106 6.21 -3.75 -16.79
C CYS A 106 5.40 -3.80 -15.48
N LEU A 107 6.06 -3.58 -14.36
CA LEU A 107 5.42 -3.55 -13.05
C LEU A 107 5.21 -2.11 -12.59
N VAL A 108 3.99 -1.79 -12.25
CA VAL A 108 3.58 -0.50 -11.70
C VAL A 108 3.01 -0.72 -10.31
N TRP A 109 3.48 0.04 -9.34
CA TRP A 109 2.90 0.07 -8.02
C TRP A 109 1.90 1.22 -7.91
N VAL A 110 0.65 0.88 -7.65
CA VAL A 110 -0.46 1.82 -7.46
C VAL A 110 -0.88 1.75 -5.99
N TYR A 111 -1.21 2.87 -5.38
CA TYR A 111 -1.76 2.90 -4.04
C TYR A 111 -2.69 4.08 -3.84
N SER A 112 -3.55 4.00 -2.84
CA SER A 112 -4.52 5.04 -2.53
C SER A 112 -4.73 5.17 -1.02
N LEU A 113 -5.00 6.38 -0.58
CA LEU A 113 -5.21 6.72 0.83
C LEU A 113 -6.69 6.81 1.20
N PHE A 114 -7.57 7.17 0.26
CA PHE A 114 -9.00 7.29 0.51
C PHE A 114 -9.74 6.04 0.02
N THR A 115 -9.54 4.94 0.75
CA THR A 115 -10.04 3.62 0.34
C THR A 115 -11.55 3.42 0.56
N ASP A 116 -12.19 4.35 1.26
CA ASP A 116 -13.61 4.38 1.63
C ASP A 116 -14.48 5.22 0.68
N LYS A 117 -13.86 5.93 -0.26
CA LYS A 117 -14.57 6.76 -1.24
C LYS A 117 -14.81 6.00 -2.54
N PRO A 118 -15.95 6.25 -3.23
CA PRO A 118 -16.15 5.75 -4.57
C PRO A 118 -15.12 6.32 -5.55
N GLY A 119 -14.63 5.50 -6.47
CA GLY A 119 -13.74 5.93 -7.55
C GLY A 119 -14.43 6.84 -8.57
N ASP A 120 -13.62 7.49 -9.39
CA ASP A 120 -14.13 8.41 -10.42
C ASP A 120 -14.67 7.67 -11.65
N TYR A 121 -14.11 6.53 -11.97
CA TYR A 121 -14.55 5.66 -13.07
C TYR A 121 -15.36 4.48 -12.55
N VAL A 122 -14.83 3.67 -11.64
CA VAL A 122 -15.42 2.41 -11.19
C VAL A 122 -16.64 2.61 -10.28
N LYS A 123 -16.79 3.74 -9.62
CA LYS A 123 -17.91 4.07 -8.71
C LYS A 123 -18.08 3.13 -7.50
N LYS A 124 -17.03 2.39 -7.15
CA LYS A 124 -16.95 1.57 -5.93
C LYS A 124 -15.84 2.12 -5.02
N THR A 125 -15.89 1.77 -3.75
CA THR A 125 -14.74 2.02 -2.87
C THR A 125 -13.58 1.11 -3.25
N MET A 126 -12.35 1.59 -3.12
CA MET A 126 -11.18 0.79 -3.55
C MET A 126 -11.12 -0.57 -2.83
N ARG A 127 -11.55 -0.61 -1.56
CA ARG A 127 -11.58 -1.85 -0.77
C ARG A 127 -12.56 -2.91 -1.28
N GLU A 128 -13.59 -2.50 -2.02
CA GLU A 128 -14.59 -3.39 -2.62
C GLU A 128 -14.22 -3.81 -4.05
N CYS A 129 -13.17 -3.21 -4.60
CA CYS A 129 -12.73 -3.48 -5.96
C CYS A 129 -11.92 -4.75 -6.08
N THR A 130 -12.10 -5.44 -7.19
CA THR A 130 -11.15 -6.44 -7.69
C THR A 130 -9.90 -5.77 -8.26
N GLY A 131 -8.83 -6.53 -8.48
CA GLY A 131 -7.65 -6.01 -9.15
C GLY A 131 -7.96 -5.43 -10.54
N LYS A 132 -8.83 -6.09 -11.33
CA LYS A 132 -9.29 -5.55 -12.62
C LYS A 132 -9.91 -4.15 -12.45
N GLU A 133 -10.80 -3.98 -11.51
CA GLU A 133 -11.47 -2.69 -11.27
C GLU A 133 -10.49 -1.60 -10.82
N ILE A 134 -9.51 -1.94 -9.98
CA ILE A 134 -8.44 -0.99 -9.60
C ILE A 134 -7.60 -0.62 -10.82
N CYS A 135 -7.29 -1.57 -11.69
CA CYS A 135 -6.59 -1.31 -12.93
C CYS A 135 -7.41 -0.38 -13.84
N MET A 136 -8.72 -0.60 -13.98
CA MET A 136 -9.61 0.25 -14.76
C MET A 136 -9.59 1.70 -14.27
N GLU A 137 -9.67 1.91 -12.97
CA GLU A 137 -9.57 3.25 -12.36
C GLU A 137 -8.21 3.90 -12.65
N TRP A 138 -7.12 3.15 -12.52
CA TRP A 138 -5.78 3.64 -12.85
C TRP A 138 -5.64 3.99 -14.34
N LEU A 139 -6.13 3.13 -15.25
CA LEU A 139 -6.10 3.37 -16.70
C LEU A 139 -6.88 4.62 -17.07
N TYR A 140 -8.03 4.86 -16.45
CA TYR A 140 -8.80 6.09 -16.61
C TYR A 140 -7.95 7.32 -16.26
N HIS A 141 -7.27 7.29 -15.13
CA HIS A 141 -6.44 8.41 -14.66
C HIS A 141 -5.15 8.63 -15.45
N ILE A 142 -4.65 7.64 -16.15
CA ILE A 142 -3.50 7.80 -17.06
C ILE A 142 -3.91 8.22 -18.49
N GLY A 143 -5.21 8.33 -18.73
CA GLY A 143 -5.76 8.89 -19.97
C GLY A 143 -6.03 7.87 -21.08
N VAL A 144 -6.26 6.61 -20.73
CA VAL A 144 -6.75 5.60 -21.66
C VAL A 144 -8.17 5.95 -22.11
N PRO A 145 -8.52 5.85 -23.39
CA PRO A 145 -9.89 6.04 -23.86
C PRO A 145 -10.87 5.12 -23.14
N VAL A 146 -12.02 5.68 -22.74
CA VAL A 146 -13.02 4.98 -21.91
C VAL A 146 -13.48 3.66 -22.52
N ASP A 147 -13.60 3.60 -23.82
CA ASP A 147 -14.00 2.42 -24.59
C ASP A 147 -12.94 1.32 -24.67
N GLU A 148 -11.68 1.65 -24.32
CA GLU A 148 -10.57 0.70 -24.31
C GLU A 148 -10.21 0.20 -22.90
N ILE A 149 -10.68 0.88 -21.84
CA ILE A 149 -10.25 0.62 -20.45
C ILE A 149 -10.53 -0.82 -20.02
N GLU A 150 -11.73 -1.32 -20.28
CA GLU A 150 -12.13 -2.64 -19.83
C GLU A 150 -11.35 -3.74 -20.53
N ASP A 151 -11.15 -3.61 -21.85
CA ASP A 151 -10.34 -4.55 -22.62
C ASP A 151 -8.89 -4.57 -22.17
N MET A 152 -8.29 -3.40 -21.97
CA MET A 152 -6.91 -3.30 -21.48
C MET A 152 -6.75 -3.89 -20.07
N ALA A 153 -7.65 -3.61 -19.16
CA ALA A 153 -7.61 -4.16 -17.80
C ALA A 153 -7.75 -5.69 -17.78
N GLU A 154 -8.54 -6.25 -18.70
CA GLU A 154 -8.77 -7.69 -18.79
C GLU A 154 -7.60 -8.41 -19.48
N HIS A 155 -7.13 -7.89 -20.62
CA HIS A 155 -6.24 -8.63 -21.52
C HIS A 155 -4.79 -8.13 -21.55
N SER A 156 -4.55 -6.88 -21.13
CA SER A 156 -3.21 -6.26 -21.16
C SER A 156 -2.58 -6.06 -19.79
N ALA A 157 -3.29 -6.38 -18.72
CA ALA A 157 -2.78 -6.21 -17.36
C ALA A 157 -3.26 -7.34 -16.43
N ASN A 158 -2.41 -7.66 -15.46
CA ASN A 158 -2.79 -8.43 -14.29
C ASN A 158 -2.55 -7.60 -13.04
N THR A 159 -3.53 -7.52 -12.15
CA THR A 159 -3.47 -6.65 -10.97
C THR A 159 -3.75 -7.42 -9.70
N VAL A 160 -2.81 -7.32 -8.77
CA VAL A 160 -2.87 -7.96 -7.45
C VAL A 160 -3.02 -6.88 -6.38
N PRO A 161 -4.22 -6.69 -5.82
CA PRO A 161 -4.47 -5.72 -4.77
C PRO A 161 -4.20 -6.27 -3.38
N VAL A 162 -3.76 -5.41 -2.48
CA VAL A 162 -3.53 -5.72 -1.07
C VAL A 162 -4.08 -4.60 -0.20
N MET A 163 -4.98 -4.94 0.72
CA MET A 163 -5.44 -4.03 1.78
C MET A 163 -4.43 -4.06 2.93
N MET A 164 -3.96 -2.89 3.34
CA MET A 164 -2.99 -2.71 4.42
C MET A 164 -3.58 -1.84 5.54
N PRO A 165 -4.40 -2.42 6.41
CA PRO A 165 -4.98 -1.69 7.52
C PRO A 165 -3.90 -1.25 8.51
N TYR A 166 -4.10 -0.08 9.10
CA TYR A 166 -3.18 0.57 10.04
C TYR A 166 -1.79 0.90 9.50
N ILE A 167 -1.54 0.74 8.19
CA ILE A 167 -0.20 1.03 7.63
C ILE A 167 0.19 2.49 7.85
N ASP A 168 -0.76 3.41 7.87
CA ASP A 168 -0.53 4.84 8.08
C ASP A 168 -0.53 5.23 9.57
N ALA A 169 -0.71 4.29 10.48
CA ALA A 169 -0.76 4.57 11.91
C ALA A 169 0.51 5.24 12.45
N PHE A 170 1.66 5.02 11.82
CA PHE A 170 2.91 5.68 12.19
C PHE A 170 2.91 7.20 11.91
N PHE A 171 2.01 7.70 11.08
CA PHE A 171 1.80 9.14 10.86
C PHE A 171 0.86 9.76 11.90
N MET A 172 0.12 8.95 12.65
CA MET A 172 -0.84 9.45 13.63
C MET A 172 -0.13 10.05 14.84
N PRO A 173 -0.69 11.12 15.43
CA PRO A 173 -0.18 11.72 16.66
C PRO A 173 -0.12 10.69 17.79
N ARG A 174 1.01 10.62 18.48
CA ARG A 174 1.22 9.76 19.63
C ARG A 174 2.22 10.37 20.61
N ALA A 175 2.12 9.98 21.87
CA ALA A 175 3.11 10.31 22.88
C ALA A 175 4.23 9.25 22.91
N TYR A 176 5.33 9.62 23.56
CA TYR A 176 6.36 8.65 23.90
C TYR A 176 5.76 7.58 24.86
N GLY A 177 5.98 6.32 24.55
CA GLY A 177 5.41 5.21 25.33
C GLY A 177 4.08 4.68 24.79
N ASP A 178 3.44 5.34 23.81
CA ASP A 178 2.28 4.76 23.13
C ASP A 178 2.66 3.54 22.28
N ARG A 179 3.88 3.54 21.74
CA ARG A 179 4.48 2.33 21.17
C ARG A 179 5.10 1.48 22.30
N PRO A 180 4.98 0.16 22.24
CA PRO A 180 5.68 -0.72 23.17
C PRO A 180 7.20 -0.68 22.93
N LYS A 181 7.99 -0.90 23.95
CA LYS A 181 9.41 -1.21 23.78
C LYS A 181 9.57 -2.47 22.93
N VAL A 182 10.69 -2.60 22.21
CA VAL A 182 11.02 -3.84 21.49
C VAL A 182 10.95 -5.05 22.42
N VAL A 183 11.55 -4.94 23.60
CA VAL A 183 11.37 -5.91 24.69
C VAL A 183 10.68 -5.18 25.84
N PRO A 184 9.37 -5.41 26.06
CA PRO A 184 8.67 -4.83 27.19
C PRO A 184 9.24 -5.28 28.53
N ASP A 185 9.10 -4.44 29.55
CA ASP A 185 9.55 -4.78 30.89
C ASP A 185 8.80 -6.03 31.39
N GLY A 186 9.54 -7.02 31.88
CA GLY A 186 8.98 -8.30 32.33
C GLY A 186 8.77 -9.35 31.22
N ALA A 187 8.98 -9.03 29.96
CA ALA A 187 8.93 -10.01 28.89
C ALA A 187 10.09 -11.02 29.01
N VAL A 188 9.78 -12.32 28.89
CA VAL A 188 10.75 -13.41 29.04
C VAL A 188 11.24 -13.91 27.69
N ASN A 189 10.32 -14.17 26.75
CA ASN A 189 10.62 -14.71 25.41
C ASN A 189 9.72 -14.12 24.35
N PHE A 190 9.41 -12.84 24.48
CA PHE A 190 8.52 -12.10 23.62
C PHE A 190 9.14 -10.74 23.25
N ALA A 191 9.01 -10.32 21.98
CA ALA A 191 9.44 -9.02 21.50
C ALA A 191 8.47 -8.47 20.47
N PHE A 192 8.31 -7.14 20.42
CA PHE A 192 7.67 -6.44 19.31
C PHE A 192 8.70 -6.09 18.25
N LEU A 193 8.38 -6.36 17.00
CA LEU A 193 9.23 -6.02 15.86
C LEU A 193 8.47 -5.13 14.88
N GLY A 194 9.22 -4.31 14.16
CA GLY A 194 8.66 -3.51 13.08
C GLY A 194 8.24 -2.10 13.52
N GLN A 195 7.53 -1.41 12.66
CA GLN A 195 7.22 0.03 12.80
C GLN A 195 6.37 0.40 14.03
N PHE A 196 5.75 -0.56 14.68
CA PHE A 196 4.91 -0.35 15.87
C PHE A 196 5.66 -0.51 17.19
N ALA A 197 6.94 -0.89 17.15
CA ALA A 197 7.79 -0.91 18.34
C ALA A 197 8.53 0.42 18.52
N GLU A 198 8.86 0.78 19.75
CA GLU A 198 9.59 2.02 20.06
C GLU A 198 11.09 1.83 19.94
N THR A 199 11.72 2.65 19.10
CA THR A 199 13.17 2.78 19.03
C THR A 199 13.53 4.24 19.35
N PRO A 200 14.21 4.50 20.48
CA PRO A 200 14.36 5.86 21.03
C PRO A 200 15.09 6.87 20.13
N ARG A 201 15.82 6.39 19.12
CA ARG A 201 16.64 7.23 18.24
C ARG A 201 16.15 7.32 16.81
N ASP A 202 15.10 6.61 16.47
CA ASP A 202 14.57 6.54 15.13
C ASP A 202 13.14 7.04 15.10
N THR A 203 12.81 7.85 14.11
CA THR A 203 11.48 8.47 14.02
C THR A 203 10.70 8.05 12.78
N ILE A 204 11.34 7.38 11.83
CA ILE A 204 10.80 7.18 10.50
C ILE A 204 10.56 5.70 10.20
N PHE A 205 9.43 5.42 9.73
CA PHE A 205 8.70 4.26 9.25
C PHE A 205 9.36 3.48 8.08
N THR A 206 10.64 3.49 7.92
CA THR A 206 11.32 2.82 6.82
C THR A 206 11.56 1.34 7.11
N THR A 207 11.91 0.59 6.07
CA THR A 207 12.42 -0.78 6.24
C THR A 207 13.56 -0.84 7.24
N GLU A 208 14.44 0.19 7.22
CA GLU A 208 15.54 0.30 8.18
C GLU A 208 15.06 0.41 9.62
N TYR A 209 13.98 1.19 9.88
CA TYR A 209 13.37 1.25 11.21
C TYR A 209 12.95 -0.15 11.68
N SER A 210 12.24 -0.87 10.82
CA SER A 210 11.79 -2.23 11.14
C SER A 210 12.93 -3.23 11.34
N MET A 211 14.07 -3.00 10.72
CA MET A 211 15.26 -3.84 10.87
C MET A 211 16.07 -3.53 12.14
N ARG A 212 15.83 -2.38 12.78
CA ARG A 212 16.48 -1.97 14.01
C ARG A 212 15.73 -2.36 15.30
N THR A 213 14.51 -2.85 15.12
CA THR A 213 13.69 -3.32 16.24
C THR A 213 13.98 -4.73 16.73
#